data_e0badaa9c39bb23bcf4a6e5bb6bffb52
#
_entry.id   e0badaa9c39bb23bcf4a6e5bb6bffb52
#
_cell.length_a   1.000
_cell.length_b   1.000
_cell.length_c   1.000
_cell.angle_alpha   90.00
_cell.angle_beta   90.00
_cell.angle_gamma   90.00
#
_symmetry.space_group_name_H-M   'P 1'
#
loop_
_entity.id
_entity.type
_entity.pdbx_description
1 polymer ?
#
loop_
_entity_poly.entity_id
_entity_poly.type
_entity_poly.pdbx_seq_one_letter_code
_entity_poly.pdbx_strand_id
1 'polypeptide(L)'
;SSDLIKLVGEPDCFTSNLINIGSRTVLFIVCAMASFMGLLNSYREICKDREIIFREASVGVSLLATVLSKAITLFLVEAVQAGILTAGFVEIIHIPQNHLLLDTNVEIFITIFLLMAASSAMGLLVSASLKSSEAAVLLVLVLIIGQVVFSGVMFSMTGALTAISYIIVCRWGMGALGASTDLNDRLSWLKAGLDSPMYDATVPNLVHSWQMLGLITLVCVAAAWLVLDIGFNRKKG
;
A
#
# COMPACT_ATOMS: atom_id res chain seq x y z
N SER A 1 -45.30 5.32 -14.87
CA SER A 1 -45.06 3.91 -15.25
C SER A 1 -44.13 3.76 -16.47
N SER A 2 -44.14 4.75 -17.41
CA SER A 2 -43.24 4.76 -18.58
C SER A 2 -41.79 5.15 -18.28
N ASP A 3 -41.54 5.90 -17.22
CA ASP A 3 -40.20 6.36 -16.86
C ASP A 3 -39.36 5.29 -16.14
N LEU A 4 -40.02 4.36 -15.43
CA LEU A 4 -39.34 3.19 -14.83
C LEU A 4 -38.90 2.17 -15.91
N ILE A 5 -39.67 2.03 -16.99
CA ILE A 5 -39.34 1.13 -18.10
C ILE A 5 -38.18 1.70 -18.93
N LYS A 6 -38.04 3.03 -19.04
CA LYS A 6 -36.88 3.67 -19.67
C LYS A 6 -35.61 3.57 -18.82
N LEU A 7 -35.74 3.54 -17.49
CA LEU A 7 -34.61 3.37 -16.57
C LEU A 7 -34.09 1.91 -16.50
N VAL A 8 -34.99 0.95 -16.75
CA VAL A 8 -34.64 -0.49 -16.72
C VAL A 8 -34.34 -1.04 -18.13
N GLY A 9 -34.69 -0.27 -19.17
CA GLY A 9 -34.64 -0.75 -20.56
C GLY A 9 -33.35 -0.45 -21.33
N GLU A 10 -32.37 0.23 -20.74
CA GLU A 10 -31.02 0.32 -21.33
C GLU A 10 -30.09 -0.69 -20.66
N PRO A 11 -29.81 -1.84 -21.29
CA PRO A 11 -28.87 -2.83 -20.76
C PRO A 11 -27.48 -2.23 -20.54
N ASP A 12 -27.15 -1.14 -21.22
CA ASP A 12 -25.87 -0.44 -21.12
C ASP A 12 -25.68 0.30 -19.77
N CYS A 13 -26.76 0.79 -19.15
CA CYS A 13 -26.66 1.50 -17.87
C CYS A 13 -26.39 0.55 -16.70
N PHE A 14 -26.99 -0.63 -16.68
CA PHE A 14 -26.81 -1.62 -15.61
C PHE A 14 -25.43 -2.29 -15.70
N THR A 15 -25.00 -2.66 -16.91
CA THR A 15 -23.67 -3.23 -17.16
C THR A 15 -22.57 -2.20 -16.90
N SER A 16 -22.76 -0.93 -17.28
CA SER A 16 -21.85 0.16 -16.99
C SER A 16 -21.67 0.39 -15.49
N ASN A 17 -22.76 0.36 -14.71
CA ASN A 17 -22.71 0.49 -13.24
C ASN A 17 -21.97 -0.67 -12.58
N LEU A 18 -22.17 -1.90 -13.01
CA LEU A 18 -21.44 -3.07 -12.51
C LEU A 18 -19.95 -2.99 -12.82
N ILE A 19 -19.58 -2.55 -14.02
CA ILE A 19 -18.18 -2.37 -14.44
C ILE A 19 -17.50 -1.29 -13.58
N ASN A 20 -18.19 -0.18 -13.31
CA ASN A 20 -17.61 0.92 -12.53
C ASN A 20 -17.43 0.57 -11.05
N ILE A 21 -18.39 -0.10 -10.42
CA ILE A 21 -18.24 -0.65 -9.06
C ILE A 21 -17.14 -1.72 -9.04
N GLY A 22 -17.09 -2.56 -10.05
CA GLY A 22 -16.05 -3.56 -10.24
C GLY A 22 -14.66 -2.95 -10.32
N SER A 23 -14.47 -1.84 -11.04
CA SER A 23 -13.18 -1.16 -11.19
C SER A 23 -12.61 -0.70 -9.84
N ARG A 24 -13.43 -0.08 -8.98
CA ARG A 24 -13.00 0.32 -7.61
C ARG A 24 -12.59 -0.89 -6.77
N THR A 25 -13.37 -1.96 -6.84
CA THR A 25 -13.10 -3.20 -6.10
C THR A 25 -11.82 -3.86 -6.58
N VAL A 26 -11.59 -3.90 -7.87
CA VAL A 26 -10.38 -4.49 -8.46
C VAL A 26 -9.13 -3.70 -8.08
N LEU A 27 -9.16 -2.36 -8.18
CA LEU A 27 -8.06 -1.51 -7.73
C LEU A 27 -7.76 -1.72 -6.24
N PHE A 28 -8.79 -1.84 -5.42
CA PHE A 28 -8.65 -2.13 -4.00
C PHE A 28 -8.01 -3.49 -3.75
N ILE A 29 -8.42 -4.54 -4.48
CA ILE A 29 -7.83 -5.88 -4.35
C ILE A 29 -6.34 -5.83 -4.70
N VAL A 30 -5.96 -5.13 -5.78
CA VAL A 30 -4.55 -4.98 -6.18
C VAL A 30 -3.76 -4.26 -5.10
N CYS A 31 -4.29 -3.17 -4.52
CA CYS A 31 -3.67 -2.48 -3.40
C CYS A 31 -3.51 -3.38 -2.17
N ALA A 32 -4.54 -4.13 -1.82
CA ALA A 32 -4.51 -5.05 -0.69
C ALA A 32 -3.47 -6.16 -0.91
N MET A 33 -3.45 -6.77 -2.10
CA MET A 33 -2.45 -7.79 -2.46
C MET A 33 -1.02 -7.26 -2.39
N ALA A 34 -0.76 -6.08 -2.96
CA ALA A 34 0.55 -5.44 -2.91
C ALA A 34 0.99 -5.16 -1.47
N SER A 35 0.08 -4.60 -0.64
CA SER A 35 0.36 -4.36 0.78
C SER A 35 0.63 -5.65 1.56
N PHE A 36 -0.11 -6.73 1.29
CA PHE A 36 0.10 -8.04 1.91
C PHE A 36 1.45 -8.64 1.54
N MET A 37 1.81 -8.58 0.25
CA MET A 37 3.10 -9.10 -0.21
C MET A 37 4.25 -8.38 0.49
N GLY A 38 4.23 -7.04 0.56
CA GLY A 38 5.26 -6.27 1.26
C GLY A 38 5.37 -6.63 2.75
N LEU A 39 4.24 -6.68 3.48
CA LEU A 39 4.21 -7.07 4.89
C LEU A 39 4.73 -8.49 5.11
N LEU A 40 4.30 -9.45 4.28
CA LEU A 40 4.67 -10.86 4.42
C LEU A 40 6.13 -11.13 4.02
N ASN A 41 6.72 -10.35 3.12
CA ASN A 41 8.13 -10.48 2.77
C ASN A 41 9.05 -10.06 3.92
N SER A 42 8.64 -9.12 4.77
CA SER A 42 9.54 -8.39 5.66
C SER A 42 9.40 -8.72 7.15
N TYR A 43 8.25 -9.26 7.60
CA TYR A 43 7.93 -9.40 9.04
C TYR A 43 8.90 -10.30 9.85
N ARG A 44 9.66 -11.16 9.20
CA ARG A 44 10.60 -12.08 9.85
C ARG A 44 12.07 -11.68 9.67
N GLU A 45 12.36 -10.71 8.82
CA GLU A 45 13.71 -10.44 8.34
C GLU A 45 14.69 -10.01 9.42
N ILE A 46 14.24 -9.36 10.46
CA ILE A 46 15.10 -8.91 11.57
C ILE A 46 14.96 -9.86 12.77
N CYS A 47 13.74 -10.25 13.15
CA CYS A 47 13.55 -11.05 14.35
C CYS A 47 14.19 -12.44 14.26
N LYS A 48 14.24 -13.07 13.07
CA LYS A 48 14.91 -14.36 12.87
C LYS A 48 16.42 -14.30 13.09
N ASP A 49 17.05 -13.17 12.74
CA ASP A 49 18.51 -12.99 12.77
C ASP A 49 18.97 -12.11 13.95
N ARG A 50 18.08 -11.74 14.87
CA ARG A 50 18.31 -10.74 15.91
C ARG A 50 19.55 -11.00 16.75
N GLU A 51 19.80 -12.25 17.17
CA GLU A 51 20.96 -12.60 17.97
C GLU A 51 22.27 -12.49 17.16
N ILE A 52 22.22 -12.81 15.87
CA ILE A 52 23.35 -12.66 14.95
C ILE A 52 23.65 -11.17 14.77
N ILE A 53 22.64 -10.36 14.49
CA ILE A 53 22.74 -8.90 14.31
C ILE A 53 23.37 -8.26 15.55
N PHE A 54 22.96 -8.63 16.75
CA PHE A 54 23.53 -8.08 17.99
C PHE A 54 24.97 -8.53 18.23
N ARG A 55 25.33 -9.76 17.85
CA ARG A 55 26.69 -10.24 17.93
C ARG A 55 27.61 -9.51 16.93
N GLU A 56 27.16 -9.29 15.71
CA GLU A 56 27.88 -8.51 14.71
C GLU A 56 28.04 -7.05 15.14
N ALA A 57 27.01 -6.45 15.72
CA ALA A 57 27.08 -5.10 16.28
C ALA A 57 28.09 -4.99 17.44
N SER A 58 28.29 -6.06 18.21
CA SER A 58 29.29 -6.06 19.30
C SER A 58 30.74 -6.06 18.82
N VAL A 59 30.98 -6.50 17.58
CA VAL A 59 32.32 -6.48 16.94
C VAL A 59 32.49 -5.29 15.98
N GLY A 60 31.53 -4.33 15.95
CA GLY A 60 31.69 -3.04 15.29
C GLY A 60 30.86 -2.87 13.99
N VAL A 61 30.02 -3.83 13.60
CA VAL A 61 29.11 -3.65 12.46
C VAL A 61 27.98 -2.68 12.84
N SER A 62 27.73 -1.68 12.00
CA SER A 62 26.68 -0.69 12.28
C SER A 62 25.28 -1.27 12.09
N LEU A 63 24.42 -1.11 13.09
CA LEU A 63 23.00 -1.54 13.02
C LEU A 63 22.25 -0.84 11.90
N LEU A 64 22.59 0.43 11.59
CA LEU A 64 22.01 1.15 10.47
C LEU A 64 22.31 0.48 9.13
N ALA A 65 23.57 0.07 8.91
CA ALA A 65 23.98 -0.62 7.69
C ALA A 65 23.22 -1.95 7.54
N THR A 66 23.00 -2.67 8.62
CA THR A 66 22.25 -3.93 8.64
C THR A 66 20.79 -3.71 8.24
N VAL A 67 20.12 -2.70 8.82
CA VAL A 67 18.72 -2.40 8.48
C VAL A 67 18.59 -1.93 7.03
N LEU A 68 19.48 -1.05 6.57
CA LEU A 68 19.49 -0.57 5.19
C LEU A 68 19.76 -1.70 4.19
N SER A 69 20.69 -2.58 4.48
CA SER A 69 20.97 -3.74 3.63
C SER A 69 19.72 -4.62 3.47
N LYS A 70 19.04 -4.94 4.57
CA LYS A 70 17.79 -5.71 4.51
C LYS A 70 16.69 -4.97 3.75
N ALA A 71 16.52 -3.67 3.98
CA ALA A 71 15.54 -2.86 3.26
C ALA A 71 15.81 -2.81 1.76
N ILE A 72 17.06 -2.58 1.34
CA ILE A 72 17.47 -2.56 -0.07
C ILE A 72 17.19 -3.91 -0.74
N THR A 73 17.55 -5.01 -0.07
CA THR A 73 17.31 -6.36 -0.60
C THR A 73 15.82 -6.61 -0.81
N LEU A 74 14.97 -6.22 0.16
CA LEU A 74 13.52 -6.33 0.04
C LEU A 74 12.99 -5.47 -1.12
N PHE A 75 13.42 -4.22 -1.25
CA PHE A 75 12.98 -3.34 -2.33
C PHE A 75 13.36 -3.86 -3.71
N LEU A 76 14.50 -4.53 -3.86
CA LEU A 76 14.87 -5.19 -5.12
C LEU A 76 13.93 -6.35 -5.47
N VAL A 77 13.59 -7.17 -4.49
CA VAL A 77 12.61 -8.25 -4.68
C VAL A 77 11.22 -7.68 -5.01
N GLU A 78 10.81 -6.65 -4.31
CA GLU A 78 9.52 -5.98 -4.51
C GLU A 78 9.42 -5.28 -5.86
N ALA A 79 10.50 -4.74 -6.39
CA ALA A 79 10.53 -4.17 -7.75
C ALA A 79 10.18 -5.23 -8.80
N VAL A 80 10.73 -6.45 -8.65
CA VAL A 80 10.39 -7.58 -9.54
C VAL A 80 8.94 -8.01 -9.35
N GLN A 81 8.48 -8.14 -8.10
CA GLN A 81 7.09 -8.52 -7.79
C GLN A 81 6.09 -7.48 -8.30
N ALA A 82 6.39 -6.18 -8.12
CA ALA A 82 5.59 -5.08 -8.63
C ALA A 82 5.50 -5.10 -10.17
N GLY A 83 6.60 -5.43 -10.85
CA GLY A 83 6.62 -5.60 -12.30
C GLY A 83 5.69 -6.73 -12.77
N ILE A 84 5.75 -7.88 -12.11
CA ILE A 84 4.88 -9.03 -12.42
C ILE A 84 3.41 -8.70 -12.14
N LEU A 85 3.12 -8.07 -10.99
CA LEU A 85 1.76 -7.71 -10.62
C LEU A 85 1.18 -6.65 -11.57
N THR A 86 1.98 -5.64 -11.95
CA THR A 86 1.57 -4.62 -12.92
C THR A 86 1.31 -5.22 -14.30
N ALA A 87 2.20 -6.07 -14.79
CA ALA A 87 2.04 -6.73 -16.08
C ALA A 87 0.75 -7.58 -16.11
N GLY A 88 0.50 -8.38 -15.07
CA GLY A 88 -0.73 -9.16 -14.96
C GLY A 88 -1.99 -8.28 -14.85
N PHE A 89 -1.90 -7.16 -14.13
CA PHE A 89 -3.02 -6.24 -13.98
C PHE A 89 -3.38 -5.54 -15.29
N VAL A 90 -2.38 -5.03 -16.02
CA VAL A 90 -2.57 -4.30 -17.29
C VAL A 90 -3.07 -5.24 -18.40
N GLU A 91 -2.60 -6.50 -18.45
CA GLU A 91 -3.03 -7.49 -19.43
C GLU A 91 -4.50 -7.90 -19.24
N ILE A 92 -4.93 -8.05 -17.99
CA ILE A 92 -6.30 -8.50 -17.66
C ILE A 92 -7.29 -7.33 -17.76
N ILE A 93 -6.87 -6.13 -17.39
CA ILE A 93 -7.76 -4.98 -17.29
C ILE A 93 -7.36 -3.94 -18.33
N HIS A 94 -8.23 -3.73 -19.31
CA HIS A 94 -8.07 -2.68 -20.29
C HIS A 94 -8.27 -1.32 -19.65
N ILE A 95 -7.16 -0.70 -19.21
CA ILE A 95 -7.16 0.61 -18.55
C ILE A 95 -7.10 1.69 -19.62
N PRO A 96 -7.95 2.74 -19.56
CA PRO A 96 -7.78 3.91 -20.43
C PRO A 96 -6.43 4.56 -20.14
N GLN A 97 -5.74 4.94 -21.19
CA GLN A 97 -4.45 5.61 -21.13
C GLN A 97 -4.65 7.09 -20.77
N ASN A 98 -4.80 7.40 -19.48
CA ASN A 98 -4.82 8.77 -18.98
C ASN A 98 -3.41 9.11 -18.54
N HIS A 99 -2.63 9.72 -19.43
CA HIS A 99 -1.27 10.16 -19.11
C HIS A 99 -1.30 11.40 -18.20
N LEU A 100 -1.15 11.23 -16.89
CA LEU A 100 -1.07 12.38 -15.98
C LEU A 100 0.35 12.97 -15.94
N LEU A 101 1.35 12.15 -15.70
CA LEU A 101 2.77 12.52 -15.59
C LEU A 101 3.63 11.66 -16.49
N LEU A 102 3.36 10.36 -16.54
CA LEU A 102 4.07 9.32 -17.26
C LEU A 102 3.03 8.45 -18.00
N ASP A 103 3.49 7.42 -18.69
CA ASP A 103 2.60 6.37 -19.17
C ASP A 103 1.84 5.73 -18.00
N THR A 104 0.52 5.55 -18.15
CA THR A 104 -0.34 4.98 -17.10
C THR A 104 0.20 3.67 -16.54
N ASN A 105 0.81 2.83 -17.37
CA ASN A 105 1.41 1.57 -16.94
C ASN A 105 2.61 1.80 -16.00
N VAL A 106 3.42 2.83 -16.29
CA VAL A 106 4.57 3.22 -15.45
C VAL A 106 4.10 3.82 -14.14
N GLU A 107 3.05 4.63 -14.15
CA GLU A 107 2.45 5.19 -12.92
C GLU A 107 1.91 4.10 -12.01
N ILE A 108 1.23 3.10 -12.58
CA ILE A 108 0.72 1.93 -11.85
C ILE A 108 1.89 1.13 -11.26
N PHE A 109 2.94 0.88 -12.04
CA PHE A 109 4.14 0.18 -11.56
C PHE A 109 4.80 0.91 -10.38
N ILE A 110 5.03 2.22 -10.51
CA ILE A 110 5.62 3.04 -9.44
C ILE A 110 4.74 3.01 -8.20
N THR A 111 3.42 3.13 -8.36
CA THR A 111 2.48 3.11 -7.25
C THR A 111 2.49 1.76 -6.52
N ILE A 112 2.43 0.65 -7.26
CA ILE A 112 2.47 -0.70 -6.68
C ILE A 112 3.82 -0.93 -5.98
N PHE A 113 4.93 -0.54 -6.59
CA PHE A 113 6.25 -0.65 -5.99
C PHE A 113 6.36 0.15 -4.68
N LEU A 114 5.95 1.43 -4.67
CA LEU A 114 5.98 2.27 -3.48
C LEU A 114 5.06 1.74 -2.38
N LEU A 115 3.91 1.19 -2.76
CA LEU A 115 2.96 0.58 -1.84
C LEU A 115 3.57 -0.68 -1.17
N MET A 116 4.24 -1.54 -1.94
CA MET A 116 4.95 -2.70 -1.42
C MET A 116 6.11 -2.26 -0.52
N ALA A 117 6.92 -1.30 -0.94
CA ALA A 117 8.05 -0.78 -0.17
C ALA A 117 7.62 -0.13 1.16
N ALA A 118 6.52 0.61 1.18
CA ALA A 118 5.97 1.17 2.42
C ALA A 118 5.45 0.06 3.36
N SER A 119 4.78 -0.95 2.80
CA SER A 119 4.26 -2.07 3.58
C SER A 119 5.40 -2.93 4.15
N SER A 120 6.46 -3.18 3.38
CA SER A 120 7.61 -3.94 3.86
C SER A 120 8.43 -3.16 4.91
N ALA A 121 8.53 -1.84 4.78
CA ALA A 121 9.13 -1.02 5.83
C ALA A 121 8.35 -1.11 7.15
N MET A 122 7.01 -1.16 7.11
CA MET A 122 6.18 -1.44 8.28
C MET A 122 6.45 -2.84 8.85
N GLY A 123 6.57 -3.85 7.99
CA GLY A 123 6.91 -5.22 8.41
C GLY A 123 8.31 -5.32 9.01
N LEU A 124 9.30 -4.59 8.49
CA LEU A 124 10.63 -4.48 9.11
C LEU A 124 10.57 -3.85 10.50
N LEU A 125 9.76 -2.81 10.69
CA LEU A 125 9.55 -2.19 12.00
C LEU A 125 8.93 -3.19 13.00
N VAL A 126 7.93 -3.96 12.58
CA VAL A 126 7.35 -5.05 13.39
C VAL A 126 8.42 -6.07 13.74
N SER A 127 9.21 -6.50 12.76
CA SER A 127 10.30 -7.45 12.93
C SER A 127 11.38 -6.97 13.89
N ALA A 128 11.70 -5.68 13.85
CA ALA A 128 12.67 -5.05 14.77
C ALA A 128 12.12 -4.94 16.20
N SER A 129 10.82 -4.74 16.35
CA SER A 129 10.17 -4.52 17.65
C SER A 129 9.99 -5.82 18.46
N LEU A 130 9.85 -6.94 17.80
CA LEU A 130 9.51 -8.22 18.41
C LEU A 130 10.71 -9.17 18.49
N LYS A 131 10.70 -10.04 19.50
CA LYS A 131 11.77 -11.01 19.74
C LYS A 131 11.47 -12.38 19.14
N SER A 132 10.19 -12.70 18.90
CA SER A 132 9.77 -13.98 18.33
C SER A 132 9.06 -13.80 16.99
N SER A 133 9.34 -14.71 16.07
CA SER A 133 8.68 -14.73 14.76
C SER A 133 7.18 -15.03 14.87
N GLU A 134 6.76 -15.78 15.89
CA GLU A 134 5.35 -16.10 16.13
C GLU A 134 4.54 -14.85 16.50
N ALA A 135 5.07 -14.01 17.41
CA ALA A 135 4.43 -12.75 17.75
C ALA A 135 4.41 -11.78 16.55
N ALA A 136 5.45 -11.81 15.70
CA ALA A 136 5.50 -11.00 14.50
C ALA A 136 4.39 -11.37 13.50
N VAL A 137 4.12 -12.67 13.30
CA VAL A 137 3.01 -13.13 12.45
C VAL A 137 1.67 -12.59 12.94
N LEU A 138 1.39 -12.72 14.25
CA LEU A 138 0.11 -12.27 14.81
C LEU A 138 -0.08 -10.76 14.62
N LEU A 139 0.97 -9.97 14.87
CA LEU A 139 0.89 -8.52 14.71
C LEU A 139 0.72 -8.12 13.24
N VAL A 140 1.40 -8.79 12.32
CA VAL A 140 1.25 -8.54 10.88
C VAL A 140 -0.15 -8.88 10.40
N LEU A 141 -0.76 -9.95 10.89
CA LEU A 141 -2.16 -10.28 10.55
C LEU A 141 -3.12 -9.15 11.00
N VAL A 142 -2.90 -8.57 12.18
CA VAL A 142 -3.68 -7.42 12.66
C VAL A 142 -3.45 -6.20 11.76
N LEU A 143 -2.20 -5.94 11.34
CA LEU A 143 -1.88 -4.86 10.42
C LEU A 143 -2.54 -5.06 9.05
N ILE A 144 -2.54 -6.28 8.52
CA ILE A 144 -3.21 -6.63 7.26
C ILE A 144 -4.71 -6.29 7.32
N ILE A 145 -5.39 -6.71 8.39
CA ILE A 145 -6.80 -6.38 8.61
C ILE A 145 -6.98 -4.86 8.71
N GLY A 146 -6.11 -4.19 9.44
CA GLY A 146 -6.10 -2.73 9.54
C GLY A 146 -5.95 -2.03 8.19
N GLN A 147 -5.05 -2.50 7.32
CA GLN A 147 -4.86 -1.96 5.97
C GLN A 147 -6.14 -2.06 5.12
N VAL A 148 -6.87 -3.17 5.23
CA VAL A 148 -8.13 -3.37 4.50
C VAL A 148 -9.24 -2.49 5.07
N VAL A 149 -9.47 -2.53 6.38
CA VAL A 149 -10.58 -1.85 7.04
C VAL A 149 -10.45 -0.32 6.95
N PHE A 150 -9.25 0.21 7.23
CA PHE A 150 -9.01 1.65 7.28
C PHE A 150 -8.50 2.24 5.95
N SER A 151 -8.59 1.49 4.85
CA SER A 151 -8.25 1.99 3.50
C SER A 151 -9.13 3.14 3.02
N GLY A 152 -10.32 3.32 3.61
CA GLY A 152 -11.32 4.29 3.16
C GLY A 152 -12.15 3.83 1.96
N VAL A 153 -11.91 2.62 1.47
CA VAL A 153 -12.67 2.05 0.34
C VAL A 153 -13.97 1.39 0.81
N MET A 154 -13.93 0.67 1.94
CA MET A 154 -15.08 -0.05 2.47
C MET A 154 -16.02 0.85 3.29
N PHE A 155 -15.46 1.81 4.02
CA PHE A 155 -16.21 2.69 4.90
C PHE A 155 -15.78 4.15 4.70
N SER A 156 -16.74 5.08 4.70
CA SER A 156 -16.44 6.51 4.74
C SER A 156 -15.82 6.88 6.09
N MET A 157 -14.57 7.35 6.07
CA MET A 157 -13.86 7.72 7.29
C MET A 157 -14.27 9.11 7.76
N THR A 158 -14.80 9.21 8.99
CA THR A 158 -15.19 10.49 9.61
C THR A 158 -14.56 10.64 11.01
N GLY A 159 -14.26 11.86 11.39
CA GLY A 159 -13.74 12.18 12.72
C GLY A 159 -12.37 11.57 13.00
N ALA A 160 -12.20 10.92 14.16
CA ALA A 160 -10.94 10.32 14.61
C ALA A 160 -10.42 9.20 13.69
N LEU A 161 -11.30 8.48 12.99
CA LEU A 161 -10.91 7.42 12.06
C LEU A 161 -10.15 7.97 10.85
N THR A 162 -10.41 9.22 10.47
CA THR A 162 -9.66 9.90 9.42
C THR A 162 -8.18 10.04 9.79
N ALA A 163 -7.86 10.35 11.04
CA ALA A 163 -6.47 10.47 11.50
C ALA A 163 -5.73 9.13 11.42
N ILE A 164 -6.37 8.03 11.82
CA ILE A 164 -5.80 6.68 11.72
C ILE A 164 -5.56 6.31 10.26
N SER A 165 -6.48 6.66 9.36
CA SER A 165 -6.35 6.32 7.93
C SER A 165 -5.15 6.96 7.24
N TYR A 166 -4.57 8.05 7.77
CA TYR A 166 -3.34 8.66 7.22
C TYR A 166 -2.10 7.77 7.37
N ILE A 167 -2.08 6.87 8.35
CA ILE A 167 -0.97 5.91 8.56
C ILE A 167 -1.15 4.68 7.67
N ILE A 168 -2.33 4.47 7.12
CA ILE A 168 -2.68 3.31 6.32
C ILE A 168 -2.11 3.45 4.90
N VAL A 169 -1.20 2.56 4.56
CA VAL A 169 -0.49 2.56 3.26
C VAL A 169 -1.47 2.32 2.10
N CYS A 170 -2.41 1.41 2.29
CA CYS A 170 -3.42 1.04 1.29
C CYS A 170 -4.31 2.23 0.88
N ARG A 171 -4.56 3.19 1.78
CA ARG A 171 -5.27 4.44 1.45
C ARG A 171 -4.54 5.25 0.37
N TRP A 172 -3.24 5.45 0.54
CA TRP A 172 -2.42 6.23 -0.40
C TRP A 172 -2.21 5.50 -1.72
N GLY A 173 -2.06 4.16 -1.66
CA GLY A 173 -2.05 3.33 -2.87
C GLY A 173 -3.34 3.46 -3.68
N MET A 174 -4.50 3.41 -3.02
CA MET A 174 -5.80 3.63 -3.67
C MET A 174 -5.93 5.05 -4.22
N GLY A 175 -5.44 6.07 -3.51
CA GLY A 175 -5.42 7.45 -4.00
C GLY A 175 -4.62 7.60 -5.28
N ALA A 176 -3.41 7.05 -5.32
CA ALA A 176 -2.54 7.11 -6.50
C ALA A 176 -3.12 6.31 -7.68
N LEU A 177 -3.54 5.04 -7.47
CA LEU A 177 -4.15 4.24 -8.54
C LEU A 177 -5.47 4.83 -9.01
N GLY A 178 -6.29 5.38 -8.10
CA GLY A 178 -7.55 6.04 -8.45
C GLY A 178 -7.34 7.28 -9.32
N ALA A 179 -6.31 8.09 -9.01
CA ALA A 179 -5.94 9.24 -9.82
C ALA A 179 -5.42 8.81 -11.22
N SER A 180 -4.50 7.84 -11.29
CA SER A 180 -3.93 7.36 -12.57
C SER A 180 -4.96 6.71 -13.50
N THR A 181 -6.05 6.13 -12.94
CA THR A 181 -7.09 5.44 -13.72
C THR A 181 -8.35 6.26 -13.91
N ASP A 182 -8.38 7.51 -13.46
CA ASP A 182 -9.53 8.41 -13.49
C ASP A 182 -10.80 7.78 -12.90
N LEU A 183 -10.66 7.31 -11.66
CA LEU A 183 -11.72 6.55 -10.99
C LEU A 183 -12.97 7.41 -10.73
N ASN A 184 -12.82 8.70 -10.44
CA ASN A 184 -13.93 9.60 -10.16
C ASN A 184 -14.82 9.83 -11.38
N ASP A 185 -14.27 10.00 -12.59
CA ASP A 185 -15.08 10.16 -13.81
C ASP A 185 -15.94 8.92 -14.03
N ARG A 186 -15.39 7.74 -13.81
CA ARG A 186 -16.13 6.47 -13.88
C ARG A 186 -17.21 6.32 -12.82
N LEU A 187 -16.99 6.86 -11.60
CA LEU A 187 -17.92 6.80 -10.48
C LEU A 187 -18.99 7.90 -10.55
N SER A 188 -18.73 9.02 -11.26
CA SER A 188 -19.63 10.16 -11.38
C SER A 188 -20.99 9.78 -12.01
N TRP A 189 -20.99 8.82 -12.93
CA TRP A 189 -22.20 8.28 -13.57
C TRP A 189 -23.13 7.56 -12.61
N LEU A 190 -22.62 7.05 -11.49
CA LEU A 190 -23.38 6.27 -10.50
C LEU A 190 -24.29 7.09 -9.59
N LYS A 191 -24.12 8.42 -9.49
CA LYS A 191 -24.81 9.31 -8.53
C LYS A 191 -24.82 8.75 -7.08
N ALA A 192 -23.90 7.87 -6.75
CA ALA A 192 -23.89 7.10 -5.51
C ALA A 192 -23.08 7.76 -4.38
N GLY A 193 -22.53 8.98 -4.59
CA GLY A 193 -21.71 9.69 -3.60
C GLY A 193 -20.45 8.91 -3.21
N LEU A 194 -19.91 8.10 -4.13
CA LEU A 194 -18.70 7.30 -3.94
C LEU A 194 -17.44 8.07 -4.40
N ASP A 195 -17.64 9.22 -4.98
CA ASP A 195 -16.58 10.14 -5.42
C ASP A 195 -15.80 10.62 -4.19
N SER A 196 -14.51 10.68 -4.34
CA SER A 196 -13.62 11.19 -3.30
C SER A 196 -12.61 12.14 -3.94
N PRO A 197 -12.36 13.32 -3.34
CA PRO A 197 -11.32 14.24 -3.83
C PRO A 197 -9.94 13.58 -3.94
N MET A 198 -9.74 12.47 -3.25
CA MET A 198 -8.52 11.69 -3.26
C MET A 198 -8.30 10.94 -4.59
N TYR A 199 -9.36 10.67 -5.35
CA TYR A 199 -9.31 9.95 -6.63
C TYR A 199 -9.36 10.89 -7.84
N ASP A 200 -9.35 12.22 -7.62
CA ASP A 200 -9.31 13.17 -8.72
C ASP A 200 -8.06 12.96 -9.55
N ALA A 201 -8.24 12.82 -10.87
CA ALA A 201 -7.18 12.60 -11.85
C ALA A 201 -6.33 13.87 -12.01
N THR A 202 -5.56 14.18 -10.99
CA THR A 202 -4.70 15.37 -10.95
C THR A 202 -3.27 15.00 -10.57
N VAL A 203 -2.30 15.64 -11.22
CA VAL A 203 -0.87 15.46 -10.90
C VAL A 203 -0.56 15.71 -9.43
N PRO A 204 -1.10 16.77 -8.77
CA PRO A 204 -0.86 17.00 -7.35
C PRO A 204 -1.30 15.83 -6.45
N ASN A 205 -2.45 15.20 -6.73
CA ASN A 205 -2.96 14.07 -5.95
C ASN A 205 -2.06 12.83 -6.08
N LEU A 206 -1.62 12.55 -7.31
CA LEU A 206 -0.71 11.43 -7.59
C LEU A 206 0.62 11.62 -6.85
N VAL A 207 1.25 12.78 -7.04
CA VAL A 207 2.54 13.10 -6.42
C VAL A 207 2.43 13.13 -4.89
N HIS A 208 1.36 13.70 -4.34
CA HIS A 208 1.12 13.71 -2.90
C HIS A 208 1.00 12.29 -2.33
N SER A 209 0.28 11.41 -3.01
CA SER A 209 0.15 10.00 -2.60
C SER A 209 1.51 9.28 -2.62
N TRP A 210 2.33 9.48 -3.66
CA TRP A 210 3.69 8.94 -3.72
C TRP A 210 4.61 9.49 -2.63
N GLN A 211 4.53 10.80 -2.35
CA GLN A 211 5.29 11.42 -1.26
C GLN A 211 4.92 10.83 0.10
N MET A 212 3.63 10.59 0.35
CA MET A 212 3.18 9.99 1.61
C MET A 212 3.64 8.54 1.74
N LEU A 213 3.61 7.75 0.66
CA LEU A 213 4.15 6.38 0.66
C LEU A 213 5.66 6.39 0.93
N GLY A 214 6.41 7.27 0.28
CA GLY A 214 7.84 7.46 0.51
C GLY A 214 8.16 7.90 1.94
N LEU A 215 7.39 8.84 2.49
CA LEU A 215 7.54 9.31 3.86
C LEU A 215 7.30 8.18 4.88
N ILE A 216 6.22 7.40 4.71
CA ILE A 216 5.93 6.24 5.57
C ILE A 216 7.09 5.24 5.52
N THR A 217 7.61 4.95 4.31
CA THR A 217 8.76 4.06 4.13
C THR A 217 9.97 4.55 4.92
N LEU A 218 10.35 5.81 4.77
CA LEU A 218 11.51 6.39 5.45
C LEU A 218 11.34 6.39 6.98
N VAL A 219 10.17 6.79 7.46
CA VAL A 219 9.85 6.82 8.89
C VAL A 219 9.90 5.42 9.49
N CYS A 220 9.33 4.42 8.82
CA CYS A 220 9.32 3.04 9.33
C CYS A 220 10.73 2.42 9.33
N VAL A 221 11.55 2.65 8.29
CA VAL A 221 12.95 2.16 8.25
C VAL A 221 13.77 2.84 9.34
N ALA A 222 13.64 4.16 9.53
CA ALA A 222 14.32 4.88 10.59
C ALA A 222 13.89 4.40 11.99
N ALA A 223 12.59 4.18 12.19
CA ALA A 223 12.05 3.65 13.43
C ALA A 223 12.54 2.21 13.70
N ALA A 224 12.64 1.37 12.69
CA ALA A 224 13.19 0.01 12.81
C ALA A 224 14.65 0.03 13.28
N TRP A 225 15.46 0.93 12.72
CA TRP A 225 16.83 1.15 13.18
C TRP A 225 16.89 1.61 14.64
N LEU A 226 16.09 2.63 15.01
CA LEU A 226 16.07 3.16 16.38
C LEU A 226 15.68 2.10 17.39
N VAL A 227 14.66 1.29 17.09
CA VAL A 227 14.22 0.18 17.97
C VAL A 227 15.33 -0.84 18.18
N LEU A 228 16.08 -1.18 17.13
CA LEU A 228 17.22 -2.09 17.24
C LEU A 228 18.36 -1.49 18.05
N ASP A 229 18.68 -0.22 17.86
CA ASP A 229 19.74 0.48 18.56
C ASP A 229 19.45 0.58 20.08
N ILE A 230 18.23 0.97 20.44
CA ILE A 230 17.77 0.99 21.82
C ILE A 230 17.83 -0.43 22.44
N GLY A 231 17.40 -1.43 21.69
CA GLY A 231 17.42 -2.84 22.11
C GLY A 231 18.85 -3.36 22.35
N PHE A 232 19.80 -2.95 21.52
CA PHE A 232 21.21 -3.32 21.65
C PHE A 232 21.85 -2.63 22.85
N ASN A 233 21.65 -1.33 23.02
CA ASN A 233 22.22 -0.56 24.12
C ASN A 233 21.69 -1.06 25.48
N ARG A 234 20.42 -1.48 25.56
CA ARG A 234 19.82 -2.06 26.78
C ARG A 234 20.38 -3.44 27.14
N LYS A 235 20.96 -4.17 26.19
CA LYS A 235 21.59 -5.49 26.41
C LYS A 235 23.05 -5.35 26.85
N LYS A 236 23.65 -4.18 26.64
CA LYS A 236 25.05 -3.86 26.91
C LYS A 236 25.30 -3.24 28.31
N GLY A 237 24.29 -2.61 28.89
CA GLY A 237 24.26 -2.09 30.27
C GLY A 237 23.64 -3.08 31.24
#